data_88f53d40cf7570244b5b1514a044a488
#
_entry.id   88f53d40cf7570244b5b1514a044a488
#
_cell.length_a   1.000
_cell.length_b   1.000
_cell.length_c   1.000
_cell.angle_alpha   90.00
_cell.angle_beta   90.00
_cell.angle_gamma   90.00
#
_symmetry.space_group_name_H-M   'P 1'
#
loop_
_entity.id
_entity.type
_entity.pdbx_description
1 polymer ?
#
loop_
_entity_poly.entity_id
_entity_poly.type
_entity_poly.pdbx_seq_one_letter_code
_entity_poly.pdbx_strand_id
1 'polypeptide(L)'
;MNDEGEAIGRVLGSEHTSTQEFRVVLEEDEYAQLDDLVMTRTLVPKVGEIRTYGVVSEVQAVYEGASYESDTHRIAAEGILPGAKVRSATVTVTRVDPEVWIAPDPGGVVERARGEERRRALYVDELGRPLPVGLGRDGEPVPLDLDFFDGRKGGHMSISGVSGVATKTSFALFFLRMLTARPDVVGEGAANLRVLVFNVKGEDLLWLDKHNRYFDEEAAEGWAALGVAPAPFESVRFWAPPRAGTGDVVVPDTGGRQEGVEVFAWTPREFVDEGLLQFLFTDASDSRNQIPFVRERVQAQLRRFAVDVAGLPGAVVLRDPPHGGHERGLTLRPEPGETVISDLRSLVDALEPFLEPEDGGEPDNAWTARVQPGTVSAFMRRMHAAAHRLGPLVRAGDSRRIDRSLASVTVVAIQSLHDLAQRFVVGALLNEAFQEKEQTGQRLPLSVVVLDELNKYAPREGQSPLKEMLIDIAQRGRSLGVLLVGAQQTASKVASEVMENAAIRVSGRLDAAEAERAEYGWMLPSTRARARLLKPGTMVLSQPSIPVPLVVTFPFPPWATRKEEAADEGDPFAGL
;
A
#
# COMPACT_ATOMS: atom_id res chain seq x y z
N MET A 1 16.82 -9.66 39.93
CA MET A 1 15.41 -9.94 40.26
C MET A 1 15.04 -11.08 39.34
N ASN A 2 14.62 -12.21 39.91
CA ASN A 2 14.31 -13.41 39.12
C ASN A 2 13.19 -13.10 38.15
N ASP A 3 13.48 -13.28 36.88
CA ASP A 3 12.53 -13.18 35.76
C ASP A 3 11.81 -14.53 35.62
N GLU A 4 11.25 -15.03 36.74
CA GLU A 4 10.34 -16.19 36.71
C GLU A 4 9.03 -15.68 36.14
N GLY A 5 8.69 -16.16 34.94
CA GLY A 5 7.45 -15.83 34.26
C GLY A 5 6.25 -16.16 35.15
N GLU A 6 5.22 -15.32 35.11
CA GLU A 6 3.97 -15.52 35.83
C GLU A 6 3.24 -16.74 35.25
N ALA A 7 3.16 -17.81 36.06
CA ALA A 7 2.45 -19.03 35.66
C ALA A 7 0.95 -18.73 35.54
N ILE A 8 0.36 -19.05 34.41
CA ILE A 8 -1.07 -18.81 34.12
C ILE A 8 -1.90 -20.10 34.15
N GLY A 9 -1.23 -21.25 34.11
CA GLY A 9 -1.93 -22.54 34.06
C GLY A 9 -1.00 -23.69 33.71
N ARG A 10 -1.60 -24.78 33.27
CA ARG A 10 -0.88 -26.00 32.90
C ARG A 10 -1.39 -26.57 31.59
N VAL A 11 -0.51 -27.26 30.88
CA VAL A 11 -0.85 -28.01 29.67
C VAL A 11 -1.91 -29.06 29.98
N LEU A 12 -3.05 -29.03 29.30
CA LEU A 12 -4.18 -29.91 29.50
C LEU A 12 -3.81 -31.37 29.18
N GLY A 13 -4.12 -32.30 30.08
CA GLY A 13 -3.79 -33.71 29.91
C GLY A 13 -4.97 -34.60 29.52
N SER A 14 -6.19 -34.07 29.49
CA SER A 14 -7.40 -34.82 29.11
C SER A 14 -7.59 -34.91 27.57
N GLU A 15 -6.85 -34.13 26.82
CA GLU A 15 -6.83 -34.14 25.36
C GLU A 15 -5.38 -34.28 24.84
N HIS A 16 -5.23 -34.67 23.58
CA HIS A 16 -3.90 -34.81 22.99
C HIS A 16 -3.26 -33.44 22.78
N THR A 17 -2.03 -33.30 23.21
CA THR A 17 -1.15 -32.20 22.83
C THR A 17 -0.49 -32.51 21.46
N SER A 18 -0.26 -31.51 20.67
CA SER A 18 0.44 -31.66 19.37
C SER A 18 1.64 -30.72 19.28
N THR A 19 2.43 -30.90 18.21
CA THR A 19 3.57 -30.02 17.91
C THR A 19 3.15 -28.65 17.38
N GLN A 20 1.89 -28.46 17.01
CA GLN A 20 1.38 -27.22 16.43
C GLN A 20 0.37 -26.50 17.33
N GLU A 21 -0.31 -27.27 18.19
CA GLU A 21 -1.36 -26.75 19.06
C GLU A 21 -1.43 -27.55 20.36
N PHE A 22 -1.66 -26.87 21.47
CA PHE A 22 -1.95 -27.48 22.75
C PHE A 22 -2.97 -26.63 23.52
N ARG A 23 -3.62 -27.26 24.50
CA ARG A 23 -4.56 -26.58 25.39
C ARG A 23 -3.97 -26.37 26.76
N VAL A 24 -4.38 -25.28 27.41
CA VAL A 24 -3.96 -24.89 28.76
C VAL A 24 -5.20 -24.80 29.62
N VAL A 25 -5.19 -25.45 30.78
CA VAL A 25 -6.13 -25.17 31.85
C VAL A 25 -5.56 -24.05 32.70
N LEU A 26 -6.36 -23.00 32.90
CA LEU A 26 -5.92 -21.81 33.63
C LEU A 26 -6.07 -22.02 35.12
N GLU A 27 -5.16 -21.45 35.91
CA GLU A 27 -5.30 -21.37 37.38
C GLU A 27 -6.57 -20.57 37.75
N GLU A 28 -7.12 -20.80 38.95
CA GLU A 28 -8.41 -20.24 39.35
C GLU A 28 -8.45 -18.71 39.35
N ASP A 29 -7.35 -18.08 39.77
CA ASP A 29 -7.19 -16.62 39.88
C ASP A 29 -6.55 -15.99 38.64
N GLU A 30 -6.25 -16.81 37.61
CA GLU A 30 -5.59 -16.36 36.37
C GLU A 30 -6.56 -16.26 35.20
N TYR A 31 -6.13 -15.49 34.21
CA TYR A 31 -6.82 -15.38 32.92
C TYR A 31 -5.83 -15.42 31.75
N ALA A 32 -6.33 -15.82 30.62
CA ALA A 32 -5.69 -15.60 29.34
C ALA A 32 -6.66 -14.89 28.41
N GLN A 33 -6.14 -14.13 27.48
CA GLN A 33 -6.93 -13.51 26.42
C GLN A 33 -6.33 -13.84 25.04
N LEU A 34 -7.11 -13.59 24.01
CA LEU A 34 -6.64 -13.77 22.63
C LEU A 34 -5.38 -12.91 22.39
N ASP A 35 -4.44 -13.47 21.66
CA ASP A 35 -3.14 -12.86 21.29
C ASP A 35 -2.12 -12.80 22.44
N ASP A 36 -2.44 -13.27 23.65
CA ASP A 36 -1.43 -13.45 24.70
C ASP A 36 -0.35 -14.42 24.20
N LEU A 37 0.91 -14.05 24.42
CA LEU A 37 2.05 -14.91 24.15
C LEU A 37 2.38 -15.72 25.40
N VAL A 38 2.55 -17.02 25.22
CA VAL A 38 2.82 -17.95 26.31
C VAL A 38 4.00 -18.86 25.98
N MET A 39 4.57 -19.44 27.03
CA MET A 39 5.69 -20.38 26.94
C MET A 39 5.49 -21.53 27.91
N THR A 40 5.92 -22.71 27.51
CA THR A 40 6.05 -23.88 28.39
C THR A 40 7.40 -24.55 28.16
N ARG A 41 7.91 -25.24 29.21
CA ARG A 41 9.19 -25.95 29.18
C ARG A 41 8.94 -27.45 29.27
N THR A 42 9.61 -28.21 28.41
CA THR A 42 9.59 -29.66 28.39
C THR A 42 11.01 -30.18 28.50
N LEU A 43 11.26 -31.08 29.47
CA LEU A 43 12.57 -31.67 29.66
C LEU A 43 12.69 -32.99 28.88
N VAL A 44 13.50 -33.03 27.84
CA VAL A 44 13.66 -34.19 26.96
C VAL A 44 14.96 -34.91 27.25
N PRO A 45 14.93 -36.23 27.51
CA PRO A 45 16.14 -37.01 27.73
C PRO A 45 17.11 -36.88 26.55
N LYS A 46 18.39 -36.63 26.84
CA LYS A 46 19.49 -36.44 25.89
C LYS A 46 19.48 -35.15 25.07
N VAL A 47 18.39 -34.38 25.08
CA VAL A 47 18.28 -33.08 24.38
C VAL A 47 18.42 -31.93 25.39
N GLY A 48 17.80 -32.05 26.57
CA GLY A 48 17.73 -31.01 27.56
C GLY A 48 16.37 -30.32 27.60
N GLU A 49 16.34 -29.08 28.07
CA GLU A 49 15.14 -28.26 28.11
C GLU A 49 14.77 -27.75 26.72
N ILE A 50 13.52 -27.96 26.33
CA ILE A 50 12.92 -27.40 25.14
C ILE A 50 11.87 -26.40 25.57
N ARG A 51 11.93 -25.17 25.02
CA ARG A 51 10.94 -24.12 25.23
C ARG A 51 10.00 -24.09 24.06
N THR A 52 8.71 -24.24 24.32
CA THR A 52 7.66 -24.11 23.32
C THR A 52 6.91 -22.82 23.54
N TYR A 53 6.95 -21.93 22.55
CA TYR A 53 6.24 -20.66 22.55
C TYR A 53 4.98 -20.75 21.69
N GLY A 54 3.95 -20.00 22.06
CA GLY A 54 2.75 -19.93 21.26
C GLY A 54 1.91 -18.70 21.56
N VAL A 55 0.90 -18.50 20.71
CA VAL A 55 -0.09 -17.45 20.83
C VAL A 55 -1.44 -18.06 21.21
N VAL A 56 -2.14 -17.45 22.15
CA VAL A 56 -3.50 -17.84 22.52
C VAL A 56 -4.46 -17.49 21.39
N SER A 57 -5.02 -18.51 20.76
CA SER A 57 -5.93 -18.41 19.62
C SER A 57 -7.41 -18.52 19.98
N GLU A 58 -7.73 -19.13 21.13
CA GLU A 58 -9.09 -19.27 21.65
C GLU A 58 -9.07 -19.38 23.17
N VAL A 59 -10.13 -18.89 23.81
CA VAL A 59 -10.33 -19.04 25.26
C VAL A 59 -11.76 -19.55 25.50
N GLN A 60 -11.90 -20.58 26.32
CA GLN A 60 -13.16 -21.24 26.63
C GLN A 60 -13.39 -21.29 28.13
N ALA A 61 -14.66 -21.35 28.55
CA ALA A 61 -15.05 -21.58 29.95
C ALA A 61 -16.20 -22.59 30.00
N VAL A 62 -16.06 -23.56 30.86
CA VAL A 62 -17.06 -24.63 31.05
C VAL A 62 -17.26 -24.91 32.56
N TYR A 63 -18.39 -25.52 32.92
CA TYR A 63 -18.53 -26.19 34.21
C TYR A 63 -18.20 -27.66 34.06
N GLU A 64 -17.16 -28.13 34.74
CA GLU A 64 -16.87 -29.56 34.82
C GLU A 64 -18.02 -30.30 35.50
N GLY A 65 -18.47 -31.40 34.90
CA GLY A 65 -19.61 -32.19 35.41
C GLY A 65 -20.97 -31.79 34.84
N ALA A 66 -21.09 -30.65 34.14
CA ALA A 66 -22.31 -30.31 33.42
C ALA A 66 -22.43 -31.15 32.13
N SER A 67 -23.51 -31.94 32.02
CA SER A 67 -23.80 -32.80 30.87
C SER A 67 -25.01 -32.31 30.08
N TYR A 68 -25.91 -31.58 30.71
CA TYR A 68 -27.12 -31.01 30.10
C TYR A 68 -27.13 -29.49 30.23
N GLU A 69 -27.81 -28.81 29.34
CA GLU A 69 -27.94 -27.34 29.38
C GLU A 69 -28.54 -26.84 30.71
N SER A 70 -29.51 -27.58 31.26
CA SER A 70 -30.12 -27.28 32.56
C SER A 70 -29.18 -27.40 33.76
N ASP A 71 -28.09 -28.16 33.62
CA ASP A 71 -27.12 -28.35 34.71
C ASP A 71 -26.41 -27.04 35.04
N THR A 72 -26.17 -26.18 34.04
CA THR A 72 -25.58 -24.85 34.24
C THR A 72 -26.41 -24.02 35.25
N HIS A 73 -27.75 -24.03 35.12
CA HIS A 73 -28.63 -23.32 36.03
C HIS A 73 -28.60 -23.93 37.44
N ARG A 74 -28.62 -25.28 37.53
CA ARG A 74 -28.54 -26.03 38.79
C ARG A 74 -27.21 -25.82 39.52
N ILE A 75 -26.10 -25.71 38.80
CA ILE A 75 -24.78 -25.41 39.38
C ILE A 75 -24.71 -23.94 39.81
N ALA A 76 -25.03 -23.03 38.92
CA ALA A 76 -24.74 -21.60 39.09
C ALA A 76 -25.77 -20.87 39.96
N ALA A 77 -27.08 -21.18 39.83
CA ALA A 77 -28.16 -20.47 40.52
C ALA A 77 -28.70 -21.21 41.72
N GLU A 78 -28.81 -22.55 41.66
CA GLU A 78 -29.42 -23.35 42.72
C GLU A 78 -28.40 -23.99 43.66
N GLY A 79 -27.13 -24.15 43.22
CA GLY A 79 -26.09 -24.81 44.01
C GLY A 79 -26.36 -26.29 44.30
N ILE A 80 -27.27 -26.93 43.55
CA ILE A 80 -27.73 -28.30 43.77
C ILE A 80 -26.72 -29.33 43.24
N LEU A 81 -26.02 -29.00 42.13
CA LEU A 81 -25.00 -29.85 41.53
C LEU A 81 -23.61 -29.26 41.80
N PRO A 82 -22.63 -30.10 42.21
CA PRO A 82 -21.26 -29.66 42.28
C PRO A 82 -20.72 -29.47 40.86
N GLY A 83 -20.08 -28.34 40.59
CA GLY A 83 -19.43 -28.06 39.32
C GLY A 83 -18.33 -27.05 39.53
N ALA A 84 -17.11 -27.38 39.11
CA ALA A 84 -16.01 -26.45 39.11
C ALA A 84 -16.04 -25.63 37.78
N LYS A 85 -15.92 -24.32 37.89
CA LYS A 85 -15.74 -23.47 36.72
C LYS A 85 -14.31 -23.60 36.24
N VAL A 86 -14.15 -24.17 35.06
CA VAL A 86 -12.84 -24.33 34.43
C VAL A 86 -12.72 -23.40 33.23
N ARG A 87 -11.61 -22.67 33.14
CA ARG A 87 -11.23 -21.90 31.97
C ARG A 87 -10.06 -22.58 31.27
N SER A 88 -10.11 -22.66 29.97
CA SER A 88 -9.03 -23.19 29.16
C SER A 88 -8.72 -22.28 27.98
N ALA A 89 -7.48 -22.31 27.52
CA ALA A 89 -7.03 -21.60 26.35
C ALA A 89 -6.43 -22.58 25.34
N THR A 90 -6.70 -22.33 24.05
CA THR A 90 -6.03 -23.02 22.94
C THR A 90 -4.84 -22.15 22.51
N VAL A 91 -3.68 -22.76 22.40
CA VAL A 91 -2.41 -22.12 22.06
C VAL A 91 -1.91 -22.68 20.74
N THR A 92 -1.75 -21.81 19.73
CA THR A 92 -1.06 -22.15 18.47
C THR A 92 0.42 -21.93 18.65
N VAL A 93 1.23 -22.98 18.41
CA VAL A 93 2.68 -22.93 18.56
C VAL A 93 3.29 -21.99 17.53
N THR A 94 4.14 -21.07 17.98
CA THR A 94 4.87 -20.12 17.13
C THR A 94 6.33 -20.51 16.97
N ARG A 95 6.97 -21.00 18.03
CA ARG A 95 8.40 -21.34 18.04
C ARG A 95 8.71 -22.46 19.01
N VAL A 96 9.68 -23.29 18.68
CA VAL A 96 10.28 -24.30 19.55
C VAL A 96 11.78 -24.07 19.60
N ASP A 97 12.36 -23.93 20.80
CA ASP A 97 13.78 -23.62 20.99
C ASP A 97 14.41 -24.55 22.07
N PRO A 98 15.41 -25.37 21.75
CA PRO A 98 15.96 -25.63 20.41
C PRO A 98 14.93 -26.27 19.48
N GLU A 99 15.14 -26.19 18.15
CA GLU A 99 14.18 -26.62 17.13
C GLU A 99 14.06 -28.16 17.08
N VAL A 100 13.51 -28.72 18.16
CA VAL A 100 13.17 -30.13 18.30
C VAL A 100 11.65 -30.24 18.51
N TRP A 101 10.96 -30.54 17.43
CA TRP A 101 9.49 -30.52 17.37
C TRP A 101 8.87 -31.71 18.11
N ILE A 102 8.57 -31.51 19.38
CA ILE A 102 7.83 -32.44 20.24
C ILE A 102 6.60 -31.75 20.80
N ALA A 103 5.60 -32.54 21.19
CA ALA A 103 4.45 -32.00 21.89
C ALA A 103 4.84 -31.62 23.34
N PRO A 104 4.32 -30.53 23.90
CA PRO A 104 4.52 -30.18 25.29
C PRO A 104 3.96 -31.28 26.23
N ASP A 105 4.64 -31.51 27.35
CA ASP A 105 4.22 -32.50 28.33
C ASP A 105 2.89 -32.11 29.01
N PRO A 106 1.91 -33.02 29.09
CA PRO A 106 0.73 -32.80 29.88
C PRO A 106 1.08 -32.45 31.35
N GLY A 107 0.41 -31.43 31.90
CA GLY A 107 0.69 -30.91 33.25
C GLY A 107 1.86 -29.95 33.33
N GLY A 108 2.61 -29.73 32.23
CA GLY A 108 3.68 -28.73 32.15
C GLY A 108 3.16 -27.34 32.48
N VAL A 109 3.97 -26.55 33.21
CA VAL A 109 3.62 -25.17 33.58
C VAL A 109 3.64 -24.29 32.36
N VAL A 110 2.62 -23.46 32.20
CA VAL A 110 2.52 -22.45 31.14
C VAL A 110 2.62 -21.07 31.76
N GLU A 111 3.55 -20.28 31.26
CA GLU A 111 3.85 -18.93 31.71
C GLU A 111 3.52 -17.90 30.64
N ARG A 112 3.22 -16.65 31.03
CA ARG A 112 3.18 -15.54 30.07
C ARG A 112 4.59 -15.26 29.56
N ALA A 113 4.74 -15.21 28.24
CA ALA A 113 6.00 -14.79 27.63
C ALA A 113 6.12 -13.27 27.72
N ARG A 114 7.06 -12.78 28.55
CA ARG A 114 7.37 -11.36 28.75
C ARG A 114 8.85 -11.10 28.49
N GLY A 115 9.24 -9.84 28.29
CA GLY A 115 10.63 -9.45 28.12
C GLY A 115 11.34 -10.25 27.01
N GLU A 116 12.42 -10.95 27.36
CA GLU A 116 13.21 -11.73 26.40
C GLU A 116 12.44 -12.93 25.85
N GLU A 117 11.61 -13.60 26.66
CA GLU A 117 10.79 -14.73 26.18
C GLU A 117 9.73 -14.29 25.16
N ARG A 118 9.18 -13.07 25.33
CA ARG A 118 8.30 -12.45 24.30
C ARG A 118 9.05 -12.17 23.01
N ARG A 119 10.28 -11.64 23.11
CA ARG A 119 11.13 -11.36 21.96
C ARG A 119 11.41 -12.64 21.18
N ARG A 120 11.69 -13.74 21.89
CA ARG A 120 11.91 -15.08 21.29
C ARG A 120 10.62 -15.61 20.66
N ALA A 121 9.50 -15.55 21.35
CA ALA A 121 8.20 -16.00 20.82
C ALA A 121 7.83 -15.33 19.47
N LEU A 122 8.26 -14.07 19.29
CA LEU A 122 8.07 -13.27 18.07
C LEU A 122 9.27 -13.28 17.12
N TYR A 123 10.28 -14.12 17.35
CA TYR A 123 11.51 -14.18 16.54
C TYR A 123 12.27 -12.84 16.45
N VAL A 124 12.08 -11.92 17.40
CA VAL A 124 12.75 -10.61 17.39
C VAL A 124 14.27 -10.73 17.49
N ASP A 125 14.74 -11.78 18.18
CA ASP A 125 16.16 -12.14 18.30
C ASP A 125 16.81 -12.56 16.96
N GLU A 126 16.01 -12.95 15.97
CA GLU A 126 16.46 -13.36 14.62
C GLU A 126 16.21 -12.30 13.54
N LEU A 127 15.45 -11.24 13.86
CA LEU A 127 15.18 -10.16 12.91
C LEU A 127 16.42 -9.29 12.68
N GLY A 128 16.80 -9.12 11.43
CA GLY A 128 17.92 -8.27 11.08
C GLY A 128 17.66 -6.79 11.36
N ARG A 129 16.47 -6.32 10.99
CA ARG A 129 16.06 -4.91 11.12
C ARG A 129 14.61 -4.79 11.58
N PRO A 130 14.36 -4.93 12.90
CA PRO A 130 13.02 -4.86 13.46
C PRO A 130 12.48 -3.43 13.46
N LEU A 131 11.52 -3.13 12.59
CA LEU A 131 10.79 -1.87 12.55
C LEU A 131 9.49 -2.01 13.35
N PRO A 132 9.23 -1.22 14.41
CA PRO A 132 7.95 -1.25 15.10
C PRO A 132 6.82 -0.84 14.17
N VAL A 133 5.73 -1.64 14.12
CA VAL A 133 4.58 -1.38 13.23
C VAL A 133 3.23 -1.41 13.96
N GLY A 134 3.26 -1.17 15.25
CA GLY A 134 2.12 -1.08 16.14
C GLY A 134 2.44 -1.70 17.48
N LEU A 135 1.45 -1.68 18.36
CA LEU A 135 1.51 -2.24 19.70
C LEU A 135 0.68 -3.52 19.77
N GLY A 136 1.17 -4.51 20.45
CA GLY A 136 0.42 -5.69 20.86
C GLY A 136 -0.63 -5.35 21.91
N ARG A 137 -1.41 -6.35 22.32
CA ARG A 137 -2.38 -6.18 23.42
C ARG A 137 -1.74 -5.88 24.78
N ASP A 138 -0.50 -6.31 24.94
CA ASP A 138 0.35 -6.06 26.10
C ASP A 138 0.93 -4.64 26.16
N GLY A 139 0.65 -3.80 25.14
CA GLY A 139 1.18 -2.46 25.02
C GLY A 139 2.62 -2.39 24.49
N GLU A 140 3.24 -3.54 24.22
CA GLU A 140 4.61 -3.63 23.72
C GLU A 140 4.68 -3.54 22.19
N PRO A 141 5.78 -3.00 21.62
CA PRO A 141 5.95 -2.93 20.19
C PRO A 141 5.93 -4.29 19.49
N VAL A 142 5.25 -4.36 18.36
CA VAL A 142 5.28 -5.51 17.45
C VAL A 142 6.21 -5.16 16.28
N PRO A 143 7.28 -5.93 16.07
CA PRO A 143 8.24 -5.67 15.02
C PRO A 143 7.81 -6.25 13.67
N LEU A 144 8.19 -5.55 12.60
CA LEU A 144 8.21 -6.02 11.23
C LEU A 144 9.67 -6.18 10.79
N ASP A 145 10.03 -7.31 10.18
CA ASP A 145 11.34 -7.46 9.56
C ASP A 145 11.40 -6.64 8.27
N LEU A 146 12.07 -5.50 8.35
CA LEU A 146 12.18 -4.56 7.23
C LEU A 146 12.85 -5.19 5.99
N ASP A 147 13.64 -6.25 6.15
CA ASP A 147 14.26 -6.96 5.04
C ASP A 147 13.22 -7.60 4.09
N PHE A 148 12.03 -7.92 4.59
CA PHE A 148 10.92 -8.40 3.78
C PHE A 148 10.08 -7.31 3.13
N PHE A 149 10.37 -6.04 3.44
CA PHE A 149 9.72 -4.92 2.77
C PHE A 149 10.65 -4.20 1.79
N ASP A 150 11.90 -3.96 2.16
CA ASP A 150 12.81 -3.06 1.44
C ASP A 150 13.50 -3.68 0.20
N GLY A 151 13.12 -4.87 -0.21
CA GLY A 151 13.63 -5.57 -1.39
C GLY A 151 14.81 -6.51 -1.14
N ARG A 152 15.31 -6.63 0.11
CA ARG A 152 16.41 -7.56 0.42
C ARG A 152 15.99 -9.02 0.42
N LYS A 153 14.96 -9.37 1.17
CA LYS A 153 14.40 -10.73 1.25
C LYS A 153 13.04 -10.85 0.57
N GLY A 154 12.25 -9.79 0.61
CA GLY A 154 10.93 -9.67 0.03
C GLY A 154 10.66 -8.25 -0.43
N GLY A 155 9.42 -7.93 -0.80
CA GLY A 155 8.99 -6.59 -1.16
C GLY A 155 7.49 -6.45 -1.05
N HIS A 156 7.03 -5.24 -1.16
CA HIS A 156 5.63 -4.86 -1.24
C HIS A 156 4.79 -5.18 0.01
N MET A 157 3.79 -4.36 0.20
CA MET A 157 2.79 -4.50 1.27
C MET A 157 1.39 -4.39 0.69
N SER A 158 0.51 -5.30 1.08
CA SER A 158 -0.92 -5.26 0.76
C SER A 158 -1.72 -4.94 2.01
N ILE A 159 -2.56 -3.90 1.95
CA ILE A 159 -3.41 -3.45 3.06
C ILE A 159 -4.87 -3.58 2.64
N SER A 160 -5.63 -4.43 3.33
CA SER A 160 -7.05 -4.66 3.05
C SER A 160 -7.94 -4.16 4.17
N GLY A 161 -9.20 -3.85 3.88
CA GLY A 161 -10.19 -3.52 4.90
C GLY A 161 -11.35 -2.67 4.37
N VAL A 162 -12.48 -2.66 5.08
CA VAL A 162 -13.63 -1.84 4.70
C VAL A 162 -13.34 -0.34 4.73
N SER A 163 -14.07 0.43 3.91
CA SER A 163 -13.98 1.89 3.92
C SER A 163 -14.77 2.52 5.09
N GLY A 164 -14.43 3.76 5.42
CA GLY A 164 -15.16 4.55 6.42
C GLY A 164 -14.68 4.35 7.87
N VAL A 165 -13.76 3.44 8.11
CA VAL A 165 -13.20 3.16 9.44
C VAL A 165 -11.77 3.72 9.59
N ALA A 166 -11.34 4.57 8.65
CA ALA A 166 -10.05 5.29 8.64
C ALA A 166 -8.83 4.40 8.99
N THR A 167 -8.76 3.18 8.45
CA THR A 167 -7.72 2.23 8.87
C THR A 167 -6.64 1.99 7.82
N LYS A 168 -6.99 1.85 6.53
CA LYS A 168 -6.04 1.47 5.48
C LYS A 168 -5.02 2.56 5.17
N THR A 169 -5.52 3.73 4.79
CA THR A 169 -4.68 4.89 4.46
C THR A 169 -3.95 5.39 5.69
N SER A 170 -4.62 5.38 6.87
CA SER A 170 -3.99 5.74 8.15
C SER A 170 -2.85 4.80 8.52
N PHE A 171 -3.02 3.48 8.35
CA PHE A 171 -1.94 2.53 8.58
C PHE A 171 -0.80 2.70 7.57
N ALA A 172 -1.12 2.93 6.29
CA ALA A 172 -0.08 3.21 5.29
C ALA A 172 0.75 4.44 5.67
N LEU A 173 0.11 5.54 6.06
CA LEU A 173 0.80 6.75 6.54
C LEU A 173 1.58 6.51 7.83
N PHE A 174 0.99 5.78 8.78
CA PHE A 174 1.70 5.37 10.01
C PHE A 174 2.98 4.58 9.66
N PHE A 175 2.88 3.61 8.78
CA PHE A 175 4.05 2.84 8.32
C PHE A 175 5.10 3.73 7.64
N LEU A 176 4.68 4.68 6.78
CA LEU A 176 5.59 5.67 6.18
C LEU A 176 6.27 6.54 7.24
N ARG A 177 5.52 6.97 8.26
CA ARG A 177 6.11 7.75 9.36
C ARG A 177 7.15 6.94 10.12
N MET A 178 6.89 5.65 10.38
CA MET A 178 7.88 4.76 10.99
C MET A 178 9.13 4.62 10.12
N LEU A 179 9.00 4.47 8.79
CA LEU A 179 10.14 4.43 7.87
C LEU A 179 10.97 5.72 7.90
N THR A 180 10.32 6.89 7.95
CA THR A 180 11.02 8.20 7.95
C THR A 180 11.59 8.56 9.32
N ALA A 181 10.97 8.09 10.41
CA ALA A 181 11.39 8.41 11.78
C ALA A 181 12.46 7.47 12.35
N ARG A 182 12.72 6.32 11.70
CA ARG A 182 13.66 5.31 12.18
C ARG A 182 14.83 5.09 11.19
N PRO A 183 15.65 6.14 10.92
CA PRO A 183 16.81 6.02 10.05
C PRO A 183 17.84 5.00 10.58
N ASP A 184 17.88 4.77 11.88
CA ASP A 184 18.69 3.74 12.53
C ASP A 184 18.34 2.31 12.07
N VAL A 185 17.06 2.03 11.81
CA VAL A 185 16.58 0.73 11.31
C VAL A 185 16.64 0.67 9.79
N VAL A 186 16.22 1.74 9.10
CA VAL A 186 16.17 1.78 7.62
C VAL A 186 17.58 1.81 7.02
N GLY A 187 18.56 2.38 7.72
CA GLY A 187 19.96 2.41 7.30
C GLY A 187 20.17 3.32 6.08
N GLU A 188 21.01 2.89 5.14
CA GLU A 188 21.36 3.68 3.93
C GLU A 188 20.15 4.10 3.08
N GLY A 189 19.05 3.35 3.15
CA GLY A 189 17.81 3.70 2.44
C GLY A 189 17.09 4.92 2.99
N ALA A 190 17.36 5.32 4.26
CA ALA A 190 16.65 6.41 4.93
C ALA A 190 17.00 7.79 4.34
N ALA A 191 18.28 8.03 4.06
CA ALA A 191 18.78 9.34 3.63
C ALA A 191 18.19 9.81 2.28
N ASN A 192 17.79 8.87 1.42
CA ASN A 192 17.29 9.13 0.09
C ASN A 192 15.96 8.41 -0.19
N LEU A 193 15.18 8.13 0.84
CA LEU A 193 13.86 7.53 0.68
C LEU A 193 12.95 8.45 -0.14
N ARG A 194 12.37 7.93 -1.22
CA ARG A 194 11.43 8.63 -2.09
C ARG A 194 10.07 7.94 -2.02
N VAL A 195 9.15 8.56 -1.33
CA VAL A 195 7.78 8.06 -1.20
C VAL A 195 6.86 8.86 -2.11
N LEU A 196 6.07 8.16 -2.92
CA LEU A 196 5.04 8.72 -3.77
C LEU A 196 3.67 8.27 -3.28
N VAL A 197 2.85 9.19 -2.81
CA VAL A 197 1.51 8.92 -2.28
C VAL A 197 0.47 9.53 -3.21
N PHE A 198 -0.42 8.69 -3.75
CA PHE A 198 -1.54 9.16 -4.58
C PHE A 198 -2.77 9.39 -3.71
N ASN A 199 -3.19 10.64 -3.61
CA ASN A 199 -4.44 11.02 -2.95
C ASN A 199 -5.59 10.95 -3.94
N VAL A 200 -6.45 9.93 -3.78
CA VAL A 200 -7.57 9.62 -4.68
C VAL A 200 -8.94 9.95 -4.09
N LYS A 201 -8.99 10.31 -2.81
CA LYS A 201 -10.24 10.55 -2.06
C LYS A 201 -10.22 11.91 -1.38
N GLY A 202 -11.14 12.78 -1.78
CA GLY A 202 -11.31 14.09 -1.15
C GLY A 202 -10.00 14.89 -1.08
N GLU A 203 -9.98 15.96 -0.27
CA GLU A 203 -8.77 16.72 -0.01
C GLU A 203 -7.96 16.19 1.19
N ASP A 204 -8.18 14.95 1.53
CA ASP A 204 -7.39 14.25 2.52
C ASP A 204 -5.92 14.21 2.08
N LEU A 205 -5.00 14.16 3.03
CA LEU A 205 -3.56 14.07 2.83
C LEU A 205 -2.83 15.35 2.38
N LEU A 206 -3.50 16.46 2.17
CA LEU A 206 -2.84 17.74 1.88
C LEU A 206 -2.37 18.49 3.15
N TRP A 207 -2.54 17.91 4.35
CA TRP A 207 -2.25 18.52 5.63
C TRP A 207 -1.27 17.73 6.49
N LEU A 208 -0.54 16.80 5.89
CA LEU A 208 0.39 15.91 6.60
C LEU A 208 1.54 16.64 7.31
N ASP A 209 1.83 17.88 6.94
CA ASP A 209 2.81 18.78 7.55
C ASP A 209 2.27 19.59 8.74
N LYS A 210 1.00 19.43 9.07
CA LYS A 210 0.34 20.16 10.17
C LYS A 210 0.03 19.23 11.33
N HIS A 211 0.12 19.75 12.57
CA HIS A 211 -0.29 19.02 13.76
C HIS A 211 -1.80 18.74 13.75
N ASN A 212 -2.18 17.60 14.28
CA ASN A 212 -3.58 17.23 14.46
C ASN A 212 -4.09 17.76 15.79
N ARG A 213 -5.14 18.63 15.77
CA ARG A 213 -5.74 19.21 16.98
C ARG A 213 -6.41 18.21 17.91
N TYR A 214 -6.69 17.00 17.44
CA TYR A 214 -7.31 15.94 18.23
C TYR A 214 -6.28 14.95 18.80
N PHE A 215 -4.97 15.25 18.63
CA PHE A 215 -3.91 14.46 19.22
C PHE A 215 -3.90 14.66 20.74
N ASP A 216 -3.94 13.54 21.50
CA ASP A 216 -4.08 13.52 22.95
C ASP A 216 -2.94 12.77 23.66
N GLU A 217 -2.99 12.77 25.00
CA GLU A 217 -1.98 12.09 25.83
C GLU A 217 -1.97 10.58 25.61
N GLU A 218 -3.13 9.92 25.42
CA GLU A 218 -3.21 8.47 25.18
C GLU A 218 -2.48 8.13 23.86
N ALA A 219 -2.68 8.93 22.83
CA ALA A 219 -1.95 8.77 21.57
C ALA A 219 -0.45 9.00 21.76
N ALA A 220 -0.06 10.02 22.54
CA ALA A 220 1.35 10.31 22.82
C ALA A 220 2.06 9.17 23.56
N GLU A 221 1.40 8.53 24.53
CA GLU A 221 1.90 7.33 25.21
C GLU A 221 2.13 6.18 24.22
N GLY A 222 1.18 5.96 23.28
CA GLY A 222 1.32 4.96 22.23
C GLY A 222 2.54 5.20 21.33
N TRP A 223 2.79 6.45 20.93
CA TRP A 223 3.99 6.82 20.15
C TRP A 223 5.27 6.65 20.95
N ALA A 224 5.27 7.02 22.23
CA ALA A 224 6.41 6.84 23.12
C ALA A 224 6.76 5.35 23.29
N ALA A 225 5.76 4.47 23.42
CA ALA A 225 5.97 3.03 23.49
C ALA A 225 6.62 2.47 22.21
N LEU A 226 6.33 3.06 21.02
CA LEU A 226 6.98 2.71 19.76
C LEU A 226 8.42 3.26 19.64
N GLY A 227 8.86 4.09 20.59
CA GLY A 227 10.17 4.71 20.58
C GLY A 227 10.33 5.79 19.50
N VAL A 228 9.24 6.46 19.10
CA VAL A 228 9.22 7.51 18.09
C VAL A 228 8.52 8.75 18.64
N ALA A 229 9.16 9.91 18.49
CA ALA A 229 8.55 11.18 18.86
C ALA A 229 7.33 11.46 17.95
N PRO A 230 6.17 11.81 18.52
CA PRO A 230 5.00 12.18 17.74
C PRO A 230 5.23 13.51 17.03
N ALA A 231 5.22 13.51 15.70
CA ALA A 231 5.38 14.71 14.90
C ALA A 231 4.71 14.55 13.53
N PRO A 232 4.28 15.62 12.88
CA PRO A 232 3.89 15.64 11.48
C PRO A 232 5.03 15.21 10.56
N PHE A 233 4.73 15.11 9.26
CA PHE A 233 5.76 14.88 8.25
C PHE A 233 6.55 16.17 7.98
N GLU A 234 7.84 16.18 8.30
CA GLU A 234 8.71 17.34 8.11
C GLU A 234 9.16 17.52 6.67
N SER A 235 9.42 16.39 5.97
CA SER A 235 9.91 16.37 4.58
C SER A 235 8.80 15.87 3.67
N VAL A 236 7.81 16.74 3.40
CA VAL A 236 6.69 16.44 2.51
C VAL A 236 6.46 17.57 1.50
N ARG A 237 6.11 17.22 0.26
CA ARG A 237 5.70 18.13 -0.80
C ARG A 237 4.36 17.70 -1.35
N PHE A 238 3.55 18.69 -1.73
CA PHE A 238 2.20 18.51 -2.23
C PHE A 238 2.11 19.00 -3.66
N TRP A 239 1.52 18.16 -4.52
CA TRP A 239 1.34 18.44 -5.93
C TRP A 239 -0.12 18.20 -6.32
N ALA A 240 -0.65 19.09 -7.17
CA ALA A 240 -2.00 18.98 -7.70
C ALA A 240 -2.03 19.28 -9.21
N PRO A 241 -3.03 18.80 -9.95
CA PRO A 241 -3.18 19.14 -11.37
C PRO A 241 -3.50 20.62 -11.53
N PRO A 242 -3.29 21.21 -12.71
CA PRO A 242 -3.70 22.58 -13.00
C PRO A 242 -5.22 22.68 -13.02
N ARG A 243 -5.74 23.78 -12.43
CA ARG A 243 -7.17 24.10 -12.48
C ARG A 243 -7.57 24.48 -13.92
N ALA A 244 -8.67 23.90 -14.40
CA ALA A 244 -9.21 24.24 -15.70
C ALA A 244 -9.78 25.66 -15.74
N GLY A 245 -9.70 26.31 -16.92
CA GLY A 245 -10.34 27.60 -17.16
C GLY A 245 -9.60 28.83 -16.60
N THR A 246 -8.38 28.69 -16.12
CA THR A 246 -7.57 29.82 -15.57
C THR A 246 -6.70 30.53 -16.63
N GLY A 247 -6.82 30.17 -17.90
CA GLY A 247 -6.02 30.74 -18.99
C GLY A 247 -4.51 30.47 -18.80
N ASP A 248 -3.70 31.51 -18.90
CA ASP A 248 -2.23 31.43 -18.75
C ASP A 248 -1.79 31.29 -17.30
N VAL A 249 -2.66 31.60 -16.35
CA VAL A 249 -2.35 31.47 -14.91
C VAL A 249 -2.51 30.02 -14.48
N VAL A 250 -1.43 29.39 -14.06
CA VAL A 250 -1.43 28.00 -13.64
C VAL A 250 -1.51 27.94 -12.11
N VAL A 251 -2.66 27.53 -11.60
CA VAL A 251 -2.92 27.35 -10.16
C VAL A 251 -3.31 25.90 -9.86
N PRO A 252 -3.01 25.39 -8.65
CA PRO A 252 -3.38 24.03 -8.28
C PRO A 252 -4.90 23.86 -8.21
N ASP A 253 -5.39 22.72 -8.69
CA ASP A 253 -6.81 22.36 -8.58
C ASP A 253 -7.09 21.68 -7.23
N THR A 254 -7.11 22.50 -6.19
CA THR A 254 -7.46 22.12 -4.82
C THR A 254 -8.52 23.07 -4.27
N GLY A 255 -9.42 22.57 -3.40
CA GLY A 255 -10.48 23.39 -2.79
C GLY A 255 -10.04 24.04 -1.47
N GLY A 256 -9.37 23.28 -0.60
CA GLY A 256 -9.09 23.69 0.78
C GLY A 256 -7.69 24.27 1.01
N ARG A 257 -6.69 23.82 0.28
CA ARG A 257 -5.29 24.24 0.44
C ARG A 257 -4.65 24.56 -0.91
N GLN A 258 -4.21 25.80 -1.08
CA GLN A 258 -3.43 26.23 -2.25
C GLN A 258 -1.99 26.55 -1.89
N GLU A 259 -1.76 27.11 -0.71
CA GLU A 259 -0.43 27.47 -0.22
C GLU A 259 0.41 26.21 0.04
N GLY A 260 1.62 26.21 -0.50
CA GLY A 260 2.54 25.08 -0.43
C GLY A 260 2.16 23.87 -1.29
N VAL A 261 1.20 24.04 -2.22
CA VAL A 261 0.84 23.02 -3.23
C VAL A 261 1.38 23.46 -4.59
N GLU A 262 2.22 22.64 -5.18
CA GLU A 262 2.80 22.86 -6.51
C GLU A 262 1.91 22.26 -7.61
N VAL A 263 2.06 22.76 -8.84
CA VAL A 263 1.27 22.25 -9.97
C VAL A 263 2.12 21.36 -10.85
N PHE A 264 1.61 20.17 -11.19
CA PHE A 264 2.24 19.28 -12.15
C PHE A 264 1.49 19.24 -13.49
N ALA A 265 2.22 19.13 -14.56
CA ALA A 265 1.69 18.91 -15.91
C ALA A 265 2.82 18.34 -16.80
N TRP A 266 2.43 17.75 -17.91
CA TRP A 266 3.35 17.30 -18.96
C TRP A 266 3.27 18.23 -20.15
N THR A 267 4.38 18.46 -20.81
CA THR A 267 4.38 19.10 -22.12
C THR A 267 4.07 18.09 -23.23
N PRO A 268 3.57 18.50 -24.40
CA PRO A 268 3.43 17.61 -25.56
C PRO A 268 4.73 16.89 -25.93
N ARG A 269 5.87 17.55 -25.79
CA ARG A 269 7.19 16.94 -26.00
C ARG A 269 7.43 15.80 -25.02
N GLU A 270 7.24 16.02 -23.72
CA GLU A 270 7.37 14.99 -22.69
C GLU A 270 6.39 13.84 -22.90
N PHE A 271 5.15 14.15 -23.27
CA PHE A 271 4.13 13.15 -23.59
C PHE A 271 4.60 12.20 -24.72
N VAL A 272 5.20 12.74 -25.77
CA VAL A 272 5.73 11.95 -26.90
C VAL A 272 6.96 11.16 -26.50
N ASP A 273 7.94 11.80 -25.88
CA ASP A 273 9.25 11.18 -25.57
C ASP A 273 9.12 10.04 -24.55
N GLU A 274 8.27 10.20 -23.55
CA GLU A 274 8.05 9.19 -22.51
C GLU A 274 7.05 8.08 -22.90
N GLY A 275 6.40 8.23 -24.07
CA GLY A 275 5.44 7.21 -24.54
C GLY A 275 4.15 7.17 -23.75
N LEU A 276 3.68 8.32 -23.27
CA LEU A 276 2.53 8.39 -22.38
C LEU A 276 1.19 8.09 -23.05
N LEU A 277 1.16 8.03 -24.40
CA LEU A 277 -0.02 7.64 -25.17
C LEU A 277 -0.68 6.35 -24.70
N GLN A 278 0.10 5.38 -24.24
CA GLN A 278 -0.41 4.10 -23.75
C GLN A 278 -1.37 4.24 -22.55
N PHE A 279 -1.16 5.24 -21.70
CA PHE A 279 -1.99 5.45 -20.51
C PHE A 279 -3.33 6.14 -20.79
N LEU A 280 -3.60 6.53 -22.05
CA LEU A 280 -4.93 6.95 -22.49
C LEU A 280 -5.85 5.76 -22.79
N PHE A 281 -5.31 4.54 -22.91
CA PHE A 281 -6.03 3.30 -23.26
C PHE A 281 -5.97 2.32 -22.10
N THR A 282 -6.59 2.68 -20.97
CA THR A 282 -6.56 1.91 -19.73
C THR A 282 -7.80 1.05 -19.50
N ASP A 283 -8.77 1.09 -20.41
CA ASP A 283 -10.00 0.28 -20.33
C ASP A 283 -9.74 -1.14 -20.83
N ALA A 284 -10.24 -2.13 -20.06
CA ALA A 284 -10.09 -3.55 -20.39
C ALA A 284 -10.71 -3.96 -21.75
N SER A 285 -11.66 -3.17 -22.26
CA SER A 285 -12.26 -3.38 -23.60
C SER A 285 -11.27 -3.14 -24.73
N ASP A 286 -10.20 -2.35 -24.49
CA ASP A 286 -9.26 -1.96 -25.52
C ASP A 286 -8.32 -3.10 -25.92
N SER A 287 -8.03 -4.01 -24.99
CA SER A 287 -7.16 -5.16 -25.21
C SER A 287 -7.73 -6.23 -26.16
N ARG A 288 -9.05 -6.26 -26.36
CA ARG A 288 -9.72 -7.24 -27.25
C ARG A 288 -9.73 -6.82 -28.72
N ASN A 289 -9.39 -5.59 -29.00
CA ASN A 289 -9.40 -5.01 -30.35
C ASN A 289 -7.94 -4.80 -30.82
N GLN A 290 -7.77 -4.54 -32.12
CA GLN A 290 -6.44 -4.24 -32.70
C GLN A 290 -5.94 -2.82 -32.34
N ILE A 291 -6.56 -2.12 -31.38
CA ILE A 291 -6.18 -0.78 -30.91
C ILE A 291 -4.72 -0.72 -30.40
N PRO A 292 -4.19 -1.72 -29.68
CA PRO A 292 -2.78 -1.70 -29.29
C PRO A 292 -1.81 -1.53 -30.45
N PHE A 293 -2.08 -2.14 -31.60
CA PHE A 293 -1.23 -2.00 -32.80
C PHE A 293 -1.26 -0.58 -33.37
N VAL A 294 -2.44 0.06 -33.43
CA VAL A 294 -2.56 1.47 -33.84
C VAL A 294 -1.82 2.37 -32.86
N ARG A 295 -2.04 2.19 -31.57
CA ARG A 295 -1.40 2.95 -30.49
C ARG A 295 0.13 2.90 -30.59
N GLU A 296 0.70 1.71 -30.71
CA GLU A 296 2.15 1.52 -30.83
C GLU A 296 2.68 2.18 -32.10
N ARG A 297 1.95 2.06 -33.21
CA ARG A 297 2.35 2.68 -34.46
C ARG A 297 2.31 4.20 -34.40
N VAL A 298 1.23 4.76 -33.89
CA VAL A 298 1.08 6.20 -33.65
C VAL A 298 2.20 6.72 -32.73
N GLN A 299 2.48 6.01 -31.61
CA GLN A 299 3.56 6.38 -30.70
C GLN A 299 4.92 6.39 -31.39
N ALA A 300 5.20 5.39 -32.24
CA ALA A 300 6.45 5.34 -33.01
C ALA A 300 6.56 6.48 -34.01
N GLN A 301 5.46 6.83 -34.68
CA GLN A 301 5.43 7.95 -35.65
C GLN A 301 5.55 9.30 -34.93
N LEU A 302 4.85 9.48 -33.79
CA LEU A 302 5.01 10.70 -32.99
C LEU A 302 6.46 10.90 -32.57
N ARG A 303 7.15 9.87 -32.08
CA ARG A 303 8.59 9.97 -31.76
C ARG A 303 9.48 10.31 -32.96
N ARG A 304 9.08 9.85 -34.15
CA ARG A 304 9.84 10.09 -35.38
C ARG A 304 9.61 11.49 -35.95
N PHE A 305 8.39 12.00 -35.92
CA PHE A 305 7.98 13.20 -36.63
C PHE A 305 7.86 14.45 -35.74
N ALA A 306 7.78 14.30 -34.41
CA ALA A 306 7.65 15.46 -33.53
C ALA A 306 8.93 16.28 -33.45
N VAL A 307 8.85 17.57 -33.78
CA VAL A 307 9.94 18.56 -33.72
C VAL A 307 9.51 19.72 -32.85
N ASP A 308 10.42 20.24 -32.02
CA ASP A 308 10.14 21.34 -31.09
C ASP A 308 9.83 22.65 -31.82
N VAL A 309 8.90 23.42 -31.26
CA VAL A 309 8.46 24.71 -31.80
C VAL A 309 9.29 25.84 -31.22
N ALA A 310 9.89 26.66 -32.07
CA ALA A 310 10.62 27.84 -31.63
C ALA A 310 9.69 28.88 -30.98
N GLY A 311 10.02 29.31 -29.76
CA GLY A 311 9.28 30.34 -29.03
C GLY A 311 8.05 29.80 -28.23
N LEU A 312 7.79 28.49 -28.26
CA LEU A 312 6.74 27.84 -27.46
C LEU A 312 7.30 26.58 -26.81
N PRO A 313 7.87 26.66 -25.61
CA PRO A 313 8.50 25.52 -24.94
C PRO A 313 7.54 24.33 -24.82
N GLY A 314 8.05 23.12 -25.04
CA GLY A 314 7.29 21.88 -24.92
C GLY A 314 6.23 21.63 -25.99
N ALA A 315 5.92 22.59 -26.87
CA ALA A 315 5.08 22.37 -28.04
C ALA A 315 5.84 21.67 -29.15
N VAL A 316 5.16 20.89 -29.99
CA VAL A 316 5.75 20.19 -31.12
C VAL A 316 4.91 20.37 -32.37
N VAL A 317 5.56 20.18 -33.56
CA VAL A 317 4.89 20.00 -34.85
C VAL A 317 5.27 18.65 -35.43
N LEU A 318 4.42 18.05 -36.27
CA LEU A 318 4.73 16.81 -36.98
C LEU A 318 5.33 17.15 -38.33
N ARG A 319 6.61 16.85 -38.52
CA ARG A 319 7.32 17.14 -39.75
C ARG A 319 8.25 16.00 -40.14
N ASP A 320 8.33 15.67 -41.41
CA ASP A 320 9.28 14.66 -41.92
C ASP A 320 10.72 15.04 -41.54
N PRO A 321 11.47 14.13 -40.94
CA PRO A 321 12.86 14.42 -40.59
C PRO A 321 13.69 14.59 -41.86
N PRO A 322 14.58 15.60 -41.94
CA PRO A 322 15.56 15.67 -42.98
C PRO A 322 16.40 14.37 -43.03
N HIS A 323 16.93 14.01 -44.16
CA HIS A 323 17.71 12.79 -44.35
C HIS A 323 18.80 12.64 -43.28
N GLY A 324 18.62 11.68 -42.37
CA GLY A 324 19.53 11.45 -41.23
C GLY A 324 18.87 11.41 -39.86
N GLY A 325 17.57 11.69 -39.73
CA GLY A 325 16.83 11.74 -38.48
C GLY A 325 16.82 13.12 -37.81
N HIS A 326 15.99 13.30 -36.81
CA HIS A 326 15.99 14.53 -36.02
C HIS A 326 17.16 14.53 -35.04
N GLU A 327 18.02 15.54 -35.09
CA GLU A 327 18.90 15.85 -33.97
C GLU A 327 18.05 16.32 -32.78
N ARG A 328 18.23 15.71 -31.60
CA ARG A 328 17.57 16.16 -30.38
C ARG A 328 17.93 17.63 -30.13
N GLY A 329 16.91 18.48 -29.96
CA GLY A 329 17.07 19.92 -29.71
C GLY A 329 16.92 20.80 -30.95
N LEU A 330 16.59 20.24 -32.11
CA LEU A 330 16.22 21.05 -33.28
C LEU A 330 14.87 21.73 -33.00
N THR A 331 14.87 23.05 -33.03
CA THR A 331 13.64 23.86 -32.91
C THR A 331 13.34 24.52 -34.25
N LEU A 332 12.08 24.40 -34.69
CA LEU A 332 11.62 24.96 -35.96
C LEU A 332 10.49 25.98 -35.74
N ARG A 333 10.39 26.95 -36.65
CA ARG A 333 9.20 27.79 -36.76
C ARG A 333 8.13 27.03 -37.52
N PRO A 334 6.86 27.03 -37.02
CA PRO A 334 5.76 26.42 -37.77
C PRO A 334 5.58 27.07 -39.13
N GLU A 335 5.30 26.27 -40.15
CA GLU A 335 4.94 26.74 -41.49
C GLU A 335 3.45 27.08 -41.55
N PRO A 336 3.00 27.92 -42.47
CA PRO A 336 1.59 28.17 -42.68
C PRO A 336 0.83 26.88 -43.00
N GLY A 337 -0.17 26.56 -42.18
CA GLY A 337 -0.99 25.33 -42.30
C GLY A 337 -0.54 24.15 -41.44
N GLU A 338 0.63 24.24 -40.76
CA GLU A 338 1.00 23.19 -39.78
C GLU A 338 0.25 23.34 -38.45
N THR A 339 -0.24 22.24 -37.94
CA THR A 339 -0.87 22.19 -36.62
C THR A 339 0.18 22.18 -35.52
N VAL A 340 0.25 23.25 -34.72
CA VAL A 340 1.08 23.30 -33.52
C VAL A 340 0.40 22.52 -32.40
N ILE A 341 1.06 21.47 -31.95
CA ILE A 341 0.60 20.63 -30.84
C ILE A 341 1.02 21.29 -29.55
N SER A 342 0.08 21.99 -28.91
CA SER A 342 0.24 22.67 -27.63
C SER A 342 -0.47 21.97 -26.47
N ASP A 343 -1.38 21.04 -26.76
CA ASP A 343 -2.17 20.24 -25.82
C ASP A 343 -2.66 18.95 -26.48
N LEU A 344 -3.46 18.14 -25.75
CA LEU A 344 -4.02 16.90 -26.31
C LEU A 344 -5.07 17.13 -27.38
N ARG A 345 -5.76 18.26 -27.39
CA ARG A 345 -6.75 18.57 -28.43
C ARG A 345 -6.03 18.82 -29.76
N SER A 346 -5.05 19.71 -29.75
CA SER A 346 -4.23 19.97 -30.95
C SER A 346 -3.40 18.75 -31.39
N LEU A 347 -3.07 17.81 -30.46
CA LEU A 347 -2.52 16.51 -30.84
C LEU A 347 -3.52 15.68 -31.65
N VAL A 348 -4.76 15.63 -31.24
CA VAL A 348 -5.82 14.90 -31.97
C VAL A 348 -6.03 15.52 -33.35
N ASP A 349 -6.16 16.85 -33.42
CA ASP A 349 -6.31 17.60 -34.68
C ASP A 349 -5.13 17.33 -35.61
N ALA A 350 -3.89 17.22 -35.10
CA ALA A 350 -2.70 16.91 -35.89
C ALA A 350 -2.65 15.45 -36.38
N LEU A 351 -3.35 14.53 -35.71
CA LEU A 351 -3.43 13.11 -36.10
C LEU A 351 -4.54 12.81 -37.11
N GLU A 352 -5.61 13.60 -37.12
CA GLU A 352 -6.78 13.39 -38.01
C GLU A 352 -6.39 13.24 -39.49
N PRO A 353 -5.51 14.09 -40.10
CA PRO A 353 -5.16 13.96 -41.52
C PRO A 353 -4.52 12.62 -41.89
N PHE A 354 -3.86 11.95 -40.92
CA PHE A 354 -3.20 10.65 -41.14
C PHE A 354 -4.11 9.46 -40.85
N LEU A 355 -5.03 9.60 -39.91
CA LEU A 355 -5.83 8.48 -39.37
C LEU A 355 -7.27 8.47 -39.93
N GLU A 356 -7.91 9.63 -40.07
CA GLU A 356 -9.27 9.82 -40.61
C GLU A 356 -9.33 11.04 -41.52
N PRO A 357 -8.66 10.98 -42.71
CA PRO A 357 -8.61 12.14 -43.61
C PRO A 357 -10.01 12.56 -44.04
N GLU A 358 -10.25 13.87 -44.06
CA GLU A 358 -11.43 14.47 -44.67
C GLU A 358 -11.52 14.11 -46.16
N ASP A 359 -12.68 14.25 -46.77
CA ASP A 359 -12.90 13.98 -48.20
C ASP A 359 -12.87 12.48 -48.64
N GLY A 360 -12.98 11.52 -47.72
CA GLY A 360 -12.99 10.10 -48.07
C GLY A 360 -11.66 9.56 -48.56
N GLY A 361 -10.56 10.21 -48.24
CA GLY A 361 -9.20 9.72 -48.46
C GLY A 361 -8.92 8.42 -47.70
N GLU A 362 -7.95 7.63 -48.18
CA GLU A 362 -7.51 6.45 -47.49
C GLU A 362 -6.60 6.84 -46.31
N PRO A 363 -6.80 6.24 -45.10
CA PRO A 363 -5.90 6.44 -43.98
C PRO A 363 -4.46 6.05 -44.30
N ASP A 364 -3.49 6.77 -43.76
CA ASP A 364 -2.07 6.47 -43.98
C ASP A 364 -1.66 5.16 -43.27
N ASN A 365 -1.29 4.18 -44.07
CA ASN A 365 -0.84 2.87 -43.62
C ASN A 365 0.40 2.92 -42.69
N ALA A 366 1.20 3.96 -42.80
CA ALA A 366 2.35 4.16 -41.93
C ALA A 366 1.92 4.51 -40.49
N TRP A 367 0.74 5.11 -40.33
CA TRP A 367 0.17 5.49 -39.02
C TRP A 367 -0.85 4.48 -38.48
N THR A 368 -1.59 3.81 -39.38
CA THR A 368 -2.71 2.94 -38.97
C THR A 368 -2.31 1.49 -38.72
N ALA A 369 -1.06 1.08 -38.92
CA ALA A 369 -0.61 -0.32 -38.84
C ALA A 369 -1.40 -1.28 -39.77
N ARG A 370 -2.08 -0.76 -40.81
CA ARG A 370 -2.92 -1.50 -41.75
C ARG A 370 -4.09 -2.26 -41.10
N VAL A 371 -4.56 -1.77 -39.96
CA VAL A 371 -5.76 -2.34 -39.31
C VAL A 371 -7.02 -1.87 -40.02
N GLN A 372 -8.15 -2.50 -39.69
CA GLN A 372 -9.43 -2.14 -40.29
C GLN A 372 -9.86 -0.68 -39.92
N PRO A 373 -10.52 0.06 -40.81
CA PRO A 373 -10.95 1.44 -40.57
C PRO A 373 -11.75 1.61 -39.27
N GLY A 374 -12.65 0.68 -38.96
CA GLY A 374 -13.41 0.71 -37.70
C GLY A 374 -12.57 0.68 -36.42
N THR A 375 -11.37 0.08 -36.46
CA THR A 375 -10.43 0.10 -35.36
C THR A 375 -9.77 1.47 -35.22
N VAL A 376 -9.43 2.10 -36.35
CA VAL A 376 -8.84 3.46 -36.39
C VAL A 376 -9.87 4.46 -35.83
N SER A 377 -11.12 4.41 -36.29
CA SER A 377 -12.18 5.26 -35.76
C SER A 377 -12.46 5.02 -34.28
N ALA A 378 -12.33 3.78 -33.81
CA ALA A 378 -12.43 3.49 -32.38
C ALA A 378 -11.27 4.09 -31.59
N PHE A 379 -10.04 4.08 -32.13
CA PHE A 379 -8.88 4.73 -31.56
C PHE A 379 -9.09 6.26 -31.49
N MET A 380 -9.48 6.91 -32.60
CA MET A 380 -9.69 8.36 -32.65
C MET A 380 -10.80 8.82 -31.68
N ARG A 381 -11.92 8.12 -31.59
CA ARG A 381 -12.97 8.43 -30.59
C ARG A 381 -12.42 8.41 -29.15
N ARG A 382 -11.50 7.49 -28.83
CA ARG A 382 -10.86 7.46 -27.50
C ARG A 382 -9.89 8.61 -27.31
N MET A 383 -9.16 8.99 -28.35
CA MET A 383 -8.26 10.14 -28.30
C MET A 383 -9.03 11.44 -28.06
N HIS A 384 -10.16 11.68 -28.74
CA HIS A 384 -11.03 12.82 -28.48
C HIS A 384 -11.59 12.82 -27.03
N ALA A 385 -12.05 11.66 -26.55
CA ALA A 385 -12.54 11.53 -25.18
C ALA A 385 -11.42 11.79 -24.15
N ALA A 386 -10.20 11.31 -24.42
CA ALA A 386 -9.04 11.54 -23.57
C ALA A 386 -8.65 13.02 -23.54
N ALA A 387 -8.58 13.69 -24.71
CA ALA A 387 -8.31 15.12 -24.81
C ALA A 387 -9.27 15.97 -23.96
N HIS A 388 -10.55 15.60 -23.96
CA HIS A 388 -11.55 16.29 -23.13
C HIS A 388 -11.37 15.99 -21.62
N ARG A 389 -11.10 14.73 -21.25
CA ARG A 389 -11.06 14.29 -19.85
C ARG A 389 -9.76 14.61 -19.13
N LEU A 390 -8.63 14.65 -19.81
CA LEU A 390 -7.35 15.06 -19.24
C LEU A 390 -7.24 16.58 -19.09
N GLY A 391 -7.94 17.34 -19.92
CA GLY A 391 -7.94 18.80 -19.85
C GLY A 391 -6.51 19.38 -19.86
N PRO A 392 -6.16 20.24 -18.90
CA PRO A 392 -4.89 20.95 -18.89
C PRO A 392 -3.68 20.15 -18.39
N LEU A 393 -3.80 18.83 -18.19
CA LEU A 393 -2.68 17.98 -17.73
C LEU A 393 -1.56 17.87 -18.76
N VAL A 394 -1.87 18.00 -20.06
CA VAL A 394 -0.87 18.10 -21.13
C VAL A 394 -1.01 19.46 -21.76
N ARG A 395 0.03 20.29 -21.64
CA ARG A 395 0.04 21.67 -22.11
C ARG A 395 1.43 22.15 -22.46
N ALA A 396 1.57 22.95 -23.50
CA ALA A 396 2.82 23.64 -23.80
C ALA A 396 3.13 24.70 -22.71
N GLY A 397 4.39 25.03 -22.56
CA GLY A 397 4.94 25.92 -21.56
C GLY A 397 6.16 25.30 -20.89
N ASP A 398 6.60 25.91 -19.79
CA ASP A 398 7.69 25.37 -18.99
C ASP A 398 7.30 24.01 -18.38
N SER A 399 8.27 23.10 -18.33
CA SER A 399 8.08 21.79 -17.72
C SER A 399 7.68 21.91 -16.24
N ARG A 400 6.64 21.18 -15.85
CA ARG A 400 6.12 21.13 -14.47
C ARG A 400 6.13 19.71 -13.94
N ARG A 401 7.29 19.08 -14.07
CA ARG A 401 7.49 17.71 -13.59
C ARG A 401 7.56 17.67 -12.07
N ILE A 402 7.04 16.60 -11.52
CA ILE A 402 7.16 16.32 -10.08
C ILE A 402 8.62 15.92 -9.79
N ASP A 403 9.34 16.76 -9.07
CA ASP A 403 10.67 16.40 -8.57
C ASP A 403 10.55 15.66 -7.24
N ARG A 404 10.67 14.33 -7.31
CA ARG A 404 10.61 13.44 -6.15
C ARG A 404 11.86 13.48 -5.27
N SER A 405 12.89 14.24 -5.65
CA SER A 405 14.11 14.40 -4.85
C SER A 405 14.02 15.51 -3.81
N LEU A 406 13.05 16.39 -3.91
CA LEU A 406 12.89 17.57 -3.06
C LEU A 406 12.38 17.24 -1.65
N ALA A 407 11.75 16.08 -1.46
CA ALA A 407 11.27 15.63 -0.15
C ALA A 407 11.24 14.11 -0.06
N SER A 408 11.26 13.60 1.17
CA SER A 408 11.11 12.16 1.41
C SER A 408 9.70 11.66 1.04
N VAL A 409 8.68 12.50 1.18
CA VAL A 409 7.29 12.16 0.86
C VAL A 409 6.74 13.17 -0.15
N THR A 410 6.24 12.67 -1.27
CA THR A 410 5.57 13.44 -2.32
C THR A 410 4.11 13.00 -2.39
N VAL A 411 3.19 13.89 -2.07
CA VAL A 411 1.75 13.66 -2.15
C VAL A 411 1.24 14.26 -3.46
N VAL A 412 0.58 13.43 -4.27
CA VAL A 412 -0.02 13.82 -5.56
C VAL A 412 -1.53 13.77 -5.43
N ALA A 413 -2.16 14.93 -5.41
CA ALA A 413 -3.61 15.08 -5.34
C ALA A 413 -4.21 14.86 -6.74
N ILE A 414 -5.02 13.81 -6.87
CA ILE A 414 -5.67 13.45 -8.15
C ILE A 414 -7.18 13.25 -8.00
N GLN A 415 -7.73 13.53 -6.83
CA GLN A 415 -9.14 13.33 -6.50
C GLN A 415 -10.10 14.16 -7.35
N SER A 416 -9.68 15.34 -7.82
CA SER A 416 -10.50 16.21 -8.69
C SER A 416 -10.55 15.73 -10.14
N LEU A 417 -9.64 14.84 -10.52
CA LEU A 417 -9.52 14.36 -11.89
C LEU A 417 -10.57 13.28 -12.22
N HIS A 418 -10.99 13.26 -13.48
CA HIS A 418 -11.77 12.15 -14.03
C HIS A 418 -10.98 10.82 -13.94
N ASP A 419 -11.67 9.70 -13.83
CA ASP A 419 -11.07 8.36 -13.67
C ASP A 419 -9.96 8.04 -14.68
N LEU A 420 -10.17 8.35 -15.97
CA LEU A 420 -9.16 8.19 -17.01
C LEU A 420 -7.90 9.04 -16.73
N ALA A 421 -8.09 10.29 -16.31
CA ALA A 421 -6.99 11.19 -15.99
C ALA A 421 -6.23 10.75 -14.73
N GLN A 422 -6.92 10.21 -13.72
CA GLN A 422 -6.26 9.60 -12.56
C GLN A 422 -5.36 8.43 -12.96
N ARG A 423 -5.87 7.52 -13.82
CA ARG A 423 -5.10 6.38 -14.34
C ARG A 423 -3.90 6.84 -15.18
N PHE A 424 -4.08 7.89 -15.98
CA PHE A 424 -3.01 8.49 -16.75
C PHE A 424 -1.89 9.01 -15.83
N VAL A 425 -2.23 9.82 -14.82
CA VAL A 425 -1.25 10.38 -13.87
C VAL A 425 -0.50 9.28 -13.13
N VAL A 426 -1.24 8.28 -12.60
CA VAL A 426 -0.62 7.14 -11.91
C VAL A 426 0.31 6.40 -12.87
N GLY A 427 -0.13 6.10 -14.09
CA GLY A 427 0.67 5.41 -15.09
C GLY A 427 1.93 6.18 -15.48
N ALA A 428 1.82 7.47 -15.75
CA ALA A 428 2.95 8.32 -16.13
C ALA A 428 4.01 8.40 -15.02
N LEU A 429 3.60 8.63 -13.77
CA LEU A 429 4.55 8.75 -12.65
C LEU A 429 5.17 7.40 -12.24
N LEU A 430 4.42 6.31 -12.35
CA LEU A 430 4.98 4.96 -12.15
C LEU A 430 5.99 4.61 -13.25
N ASN A 431 5.65 4.91 -14.50
CA ASN A 431 6.54 4.69 -15.64
C ASN A 431 7.86 5.44 -15.47
N GLU A 432 7.80 6.72 -15.08
CA GLU A 432 8.99 7.53 -14.79
C GLU A 432 9.82 6.91 -13.66
N ALA A 433 9.18 6.57 -12.53
CA ALA A 433 9.86 6.00 -11.38
C ALA A 433 10.54 4.66 -11.72
N PHE A 434 9.90 3.84 -12.52
CA PHE A 434 10.39 2.53 -12.88
C PHE A 434 11.51 2.61 -13.93
N GLN A 435 11.34 3.42 -14.97
CA GLN A 435 12.36 3.65 -16.00
C GLN A 435 13.65 4.26 -15.43
N GLU A 436 13.56 5.24 -14.51
CA GLU A 436 14.72 5.77 -13.79
C GLU A 436 15.52 4.65 -13.12
N LYS A 437 14.83 3.72 -12.50
CA LYS A 437 15.44 2.58 -11.81
C LYS A 437 16.02 1.53 -12.77
N GLU A 438 15.35 1.24 -13.87
CA GLU A 438 15.87 0.33 -14.90
C GLU A 438 17.14 0.89 -15.56
N GLN A 439 17.18 2.20 -15.85
CA GLN A 439 18.34 2.85 -16.45
C GLN A 439 19.56 2.89 -15.53
N THR A 440 19.35 3.13 -14.23
CA THR A 440 20.44 3.18 -13.25
C THR A 440 20.88 1.80 -12.77
N GLY A 441 20.01 0.82 -12.81
CA GLY A 441 20.25 -0.52 -12.26
C GLY A 441 20.49 -0.55 -10.75
N GLN A 442 20.27 0.58 -10.06
CA GLN A 442 20.58 0.72 -8.63
C GLN A 442 19.31 0.59 -7.78
N ARG A 443 19.39 -0.21 -6.73
CA ARG A 443 18.29 -0.36 -5.78
C ARG A 443 18.06 0.91 -4.96
N LEU A 444 19.09 1.60 -4.55
CA LEU A 444 18.99 2.87 -3.82
C LEU A 444 19.00 4.08 -4.76
N PRO A 445 18.29 5.16 -4.41
CA PRO A 445 17.38 5.32 -3.27
C PRO A 445 16.15 4.40 -3.38
N LEU A 446 15.55 4.01 -2.25
CA LEU A 446 14.30 3.27 -2.28
C LEU A 446 13.16 4.18 -2.77
N SER A 447 12.35 3.66 -3.68
CA SER A 447 11.15 4.31 -4.20
C SER A 447 9.91 3.57 -3.71
N VAL A 448 9.19 4.15 -2.77
CA VAL A 448 7.95 3.56 -2.21
C VAL A 448 6.75 4.23 -2.84
N VAL A 449 5.88 3.44 -3.44
CA VAL A 449 4.64 3.92 -4.06
C VAL A 449 3.45 3.47 -3.22
N VAL A 450 2.64 4.43 -2.78
CA VAL A 450 1.41 4.17 -2.03
C VAL A 450 0.21 4.43 -2.94
N LEU A 451 -0.56 3.38 -3.21
CA LEU A 451 -1.77 3.41 -4.02
C LEU A 451 -2.97 3.00 -3.18
N ASP A 452 -3.88 3.92 -2.90
CA ASP A 452 -5.22 3.56 -2.40
C ASP A 452 -6.12 3.15 -3.56
N GLU A 453 -7.07 2.24 -3.28
CA GLU A 453 -7.94 1.63 -4.29
C GLU A 453 -7.19 0.88 -5.40
N LEU A 454 -6.20 0.08 -5.02
CA LEU A 454 -5.34 -0.67 -5.95
C LEU A 454 -6.14 -1.49 -6.99
N ASN A 455 -7.33 -1.99 -6.63
CA ASN A 455 -8.25 -2.67 -7.54
C ASN A 455 -8.72 -1.80 -8.73
N LYS A 456 -8.62 -0.49 -8.63
CA LYS A 456 -8.92 0.45 -9.72
C LYS A 456 -7.82 0.46 -10.78
N TYR A 457 -6.58 0.27 -10.38
CA TYR A 457 -5.38 0.36 -11.24
C TYR A 457 -4.88 -1.00 -11.71
N ALA A 458 -5.01 -2.02 -10.87
CA ALA A 458 -4.69 -3.41 -11.18
C ALA A 458 -5.90 -4.33 -10.91
N PRO A 459 -7.00 -4.21 -11.66
CA PRO A 459 -8.17 -5.06 -11.47
C PRO A 459 -7.87 -6.52 -11.79
N ARG A 460 -8.55 -7.46 -11.12
CA ARG A 460 -8.41 -8.90 -11.36
C ARG A 460 -8.70 -9.26 -12.81
N GLU A 461 -9.77 -8.70 -13.36
CA GLU A 461 -10.20 -8.95 -14.73
C GLU A 461 -9.76 -7.83 -15.69
N GLY A 462 -9.61 -8.18 -16.96
CA GLY A 462 -9.17 -7.28 -18.00
C GLY A 462 -7.65 -7.04 -18.01
N GLN A 463 -7.17 -6.42 -19.08
CA GLN A 463 -5.78 -6.05 -19.27
C GLN A 463 -5.68 -4.57 -19.60
N SER A 464 -4.63 -3.92 -19.11
CA SER A 464 -4.31 -2.54 -19.46
C SER A 464 -2.81 -2.29 -19.26
N PRO A 465 -2.23 -1.31 -19.96
CA PRO A 465 -0.80 -0.97 -19.76
C PRO A 465 -0.45 -0.63 -18.31
N LEU A 466 -1.37 -0.01 -17.58
CA LEU A 466 -1.16 0.31 -16.18
C LEU A 466 -1.16 -0.94 -15.28
N LYS A 467 -2.08 -1.88 -15.54
CA LYS A 467 -2.09 -3.17 -14.83
C LYS A 467 -0.83 -3.98 -15.09
N GLU A 468 -0.40 -4.06 -16.35
CA GLU A 468 0.84 -4.75 -16.74
C GLU A 468 2.06 -4.16 -16.04
N MET A 469 2.15 -2.83 -15.97
CA MET A 469 3.20 -2.13 -15.25
C MET A 469 3.17 -2.43 -13.73
N LEU A 470 2.00 -2.45 -13.10
CA LEU A 470 1.88 -2.78 -11.68
C LEU A 470 2.25 -4.24 -11.39
N ILE A 471 1.93 -5.16 -12.29
CA ILE A 471 2.38 -6.56 -12.21
C ILE A 471 3.90 -6.62 -12.34
N ASP A 472 4.50 -5.89 -13.29
CA ASP A 472 5.94 -5.85 -13.47
C ASP A 472 6.67 -5.26 -12.27
N ILE A 473 6.13 -4.17 -11.68
CA ILE A 473 6.63 -3.63 -10.42
C ILE A 473 6.54 -4.67 -9.30
N ALA A 474 5.43 -5.40 -9.18
CA ALA A 474 5.25 -6.42 -8.16
C ALA A 474 6.25 -7.59 -8.31
N GLN A 475 6.60 -7.96 -9.54
CA GLN A 475 7.51 -9.08 -9.82
C GLN A 475 8.98 -8.70 -9.78
N ARG A 476 9.36 -7.55 -10.34
CA ARG A 476 10.75 -7.12 -10.53
C ARG A 476 11.14 -5.90 -9.70
N GLY A 477 10.17 -5.10 -9.25
CA GLY A 477 10.42 -3.82 -8.58
C GLY A 477 11.30 -3.95 -7.34
N ARG A 478 11.17 -5.05 -6.58
CA ARG A 478 11.98 -5.25 -5.38
C ARG A 478 13.48 -5.22 -5.66
N SER A 479 13.94 -5.81 -6.75
CA SER A 479 15.37 -5.83 -7.13
C SER A 479 15.87 -4.44 -7.54
N LEU A 480 14.98 -3.60 -8.04
CA LEU A 480 15.22 -2.22 -8.44
C LEU A 480 14.98 -1.21 -7.31
N GLY A 481 14.51 -1.67 -6.14
CA GLY A 481 14.16 -0.78 -5.04
C GLY A 481 12.87 0.02 -5.26
N VAL A 482 11.97 -0.47 -6.12
CA VAL A 482 10.61 0.07 -6.30
C VAL A 482 9.65 -0.81 -5.51
N LEU A 483 9.03 -0.23 -4.49
CA LEU A 483 8.20 -0.96 -3.52
C LEU A 483 6.78 -0.43 -3.55
N LEU A 484 5.81 -1.35 -3.61
CA LEU A 484 4.38 -1.02 -3.65
C LEU A 484 3.76 -1.23 -2.27
N VAL A 485 3.08 -0.22 -1.78
CA VAL A 485 2.12 -0.30 -0.67
C VAL A 485 0.73 -0.12 -1.26
N GLY A 486 0.07 -1.23 -1.53
CA GLY A 486 -1.26 -1.25 -2.13
C GLY A 486 -2.35 -1.33 -1.07
N ALA A 487 -3.27 -0.36 -1.05
CA ALA A 487 -4.44 -0.39 -0.19
C ALA A 487 -5.71 -0.64 -1.00
N GLN A 488 -6.57 -1.56 -0.53
CA GLN A 488 -7.82 -1.91 -1.20
C GLN A 488 -8.92 -2.29 -0.21
N GLN A 489 -10.17 -2.11 -0.63
CA GLN A 489 -11.31 -2.58 0.17
C GLN A 489 -11.52 -4.09 0.03
N THR A 490 -11.25 -4.61 -1.15
CA THR A 490 -11.57 -5.96 -1.58
C THR A 490 -10.35 -6.56 -2.28
N ALA A 491 -9.57 -7.36 -1.57
CA ALA A 491 -8.36 -7.99 -2.10
C ALA A 491 -8.68 -8.93 -3.28
N SER A 492 -9.83 -9.59 -3.22
CA SER A 492 -10.29 -10.51 -4.27
C SER A 492 -10.57 -9.84 -5.63
N LYS A 493 -10.63 -8.50 -5.68
CA LYS A 493 -10.80 -7.72 -6.93
C LYS A 493 -9.47 -7.22 -7.52
N VAL A 494 -8.35 -7.42 -6.85
CA VAL A 494 -7.02 -7.06 -7.34
C VAL A 494 -6.41 -8.22 -8.12
N ALA A 495 -5.56 -7.91 -9.09
CA ALA A 495 -4.80 -8.91 -9.83
C ALA A 495 -4.00 -9.81 -8.87
N SER A 496 -4.12 -11.14 -9.04
CA SER A 496 -3.49 -12.14 -8.17
C SER A 496 -1.98 -11.97 -8.12
N GLU A 497 -1.37 -11.67 -9.27
CA GLU A 497 0.07 -11.49 -9.40
C GLU A 497 0.62 -10.36 -8.53
N VAL A 498 -0.16 -9.29 -8.32
CA VAL A 498 0.22 -8.19 -7.43
C VAL A 498 0.07 -8.60 -5.97
N MET A 499 -1.03 -9.31 -5.64
CA MET A 499 -1.31 -9.74 -4.27
C MET A 499 -0.34 -10.82 -3.77
N GLU A 500 0.03 -11.77 -4.62
CA GLU A 500 0.92 -12.89 -4.29
C GLU A 500 2.37 -12.43 -4.04
N ASN A 501 2.80 -11.36 -4.71
CA ASN A 501 4.13 -10.79 -4.53
C ASN A 501 4.27 -9.85 -3.32
N ALA A 502 3.17 -9.52 -2.62
CA ALA A 502 3.24 -8.76 -1.37
C ALA A 502 3.69 -9.67 -0.22
N ALA A 503 4.94 -9.49 0.23
CA ALA A 503 5.51 -10.25 1.33
C ALA A 503 4.85 -9.89 2.68
N ILE A 504 4.43 -8.63 2.83
CA ILE A 504 3.74 -8.14 4.03
C ILE A 504 2.25 -8.01 3.71
N ARG A 505 1.42 -8.65 4.53
CA ARG A 505 -0.04 -8.60 4.40
C ARG A 505 -0.65 -8.01 5.65
N VAL A 506 -1.47 -6.98 5.47
CA VAL A 506 -2.13 -6.27 6.56
C VAL A 506 -3.63 -6.23 6.29
N SER A 507 -4.43 -6.50 7.29
CA SER A 507 -5.87 -6.43 7.17
C SER A 507 -6.49 -5.70 8.35
N GLY A 508 -7.24 -4.64 8.08
CA GLY A 508 -8.17 -4.06 9.03
C GLY A 508 -9.49 -4.84 9.06
N ARG A 509 -10.55 -4.18 9.50
CA ARG A 509 -11.88 -4.79 9.52
C ARG A 509 -12.30 -5.25 8.13
N LEU A 510 -12.80 -6.48 8.02
CA LEU A 510 -13.29 -7.09 6.79
C LEU A 510 -14.82 -7.21 6.76
N ASP A 511 -15.38 -7.15 5.57
CA ASP A 511 -16.73 -7.65 5.33
C ASP A 511 -16.79 -9.17 5.46
N ALA A 512 -17.94 -9.69 5.87
CA ALA A 512 -18.11 -11.12 6.12
C ALA A 512 -17.85 -11.98 4.86
N ALA A 513 -18.34 -11.55 3.71
CA ALA A 513 -18.18 -12.29 2.45
C ALA A 513 -16.74 -12.21 1.93
N GLU A 514 -16.06 -11.09 2.17
CA GLU A 514 -14.66 -10.92 1.78
C GLU A 514 -13.73 -11.75 2.68
N ALA A 515 -14.00 -11.82 3.98
CA ALA A 515 -13.21 -12.60 4.94
C ALA A 515 -13.12 -14.09 4.58
N GLU A 516 -14.13 -14.65 3.90
CA GLU A 516 -14.15 -16.05 3.47
C GLU A 516 -13.41 -16.32 2.15
N ARG A 517 -12.85 -15.28 1.52
CA ARG A 517 -12.10 -15.43 0.28
C ARG A 517 -10.72 -16.05 0.51
N ALA A 518 -10.22 -16.75 -0.52
CA ALA A 518 -8.93 -17.43 -0.50
C ALA A 518 -7.75 -16.47 -0.22
N GLU A 519 -7.89 -15.21 -0.62
CA GLU A 519 -6.91 -14.15 -0.40
C GLU A 519 -6.60 -13.90 1.08
N TYR A 520 -7.48 -14.34 2.00
CA TYR A 520 -7.31 -14.25 3.46
C TYR A 520 -7.00 -15.60 4.12
N GLY A 521 -6.66 -16.63 3.33
CA GLY A 521 -6.27 -17.95 3.82
C GLY A 521 -5.02 -17.97 4.71
N TRP A 522 -4.25 -16.87 4.72
CA TRP A 522 -3.11 -16.67 5.61
C TRP A 522 -3.49 -16.37 7.07
N MET A 523 -4.75 -16.02 7.34
CA MET A 523 -5.27 -15.84 8.70
C MET A 523 -5.71 -17.17 9.29
N LEU A 524 -5.47 -17.38 10.58
CA LEU A 524 -6.09 -18.46 11.34
C LEU A 524 -7.61 -18.30 11.31
N PRO A 525 -8.40 -19.39 11.40
CA PRO A 525 -9.87 -19.31 11.41
C PRO A 525 -10.42 -18.35 12.48
N SER A 526 -9.89 -18.39 13.70
CA SER A 526 -10.25 -17.50 14.80
C SER A 526 -9.92 -16.03 14.50
N THR A 527 -8.73 -15.76 13.96
CA THR A 527 -8.31 -14.41 13.56
C THR A 527 -9.19 -13.88 12.43
N ARG A 528 -9.54 -14.72 11.45
CA ARG A 528 -10.43 -14.37 10.34
C ARG A 528 -11.83 -14.00 10.84
N ALA A 529 -12.39 -14.76 11.76
CA ALA A 529 -13.66 -14.44 12.38
C ALA A 529 -13.63 -13.09 13.12
N ARG A 530 -12.53 -12.81 13.84
CA ARG A 530 -12.30 -11.52 14.53
C ARG A 530 -12.06 -10.35 13.59
N ALA A 531 -11.47 -10.57 12.43
CA ALA A 531 -11.22 -9.51 11.46
C ALA A 531 -12.51 -8.76 11.07
N ARG A 532 -13.69 -9.39 11.22
CA ARG A 532 -15.01 -8.78 11.03
C ARG A 532 -15.40 -7.78 12.13
N LEU A 533 -14.77 -7.86 13.30
CA LEU A 533 -15.10 -7.10 14.50
C LEU A 533 -14.01 -6.11 14.92
N LEU A 534 -12.94 -5.99 14.17
CA LEU A 534 -11.82 -5.11 14.50
C LEU A 534 -12.28 -3.66 14.65
N LYS A 535 -11.74 -2.99 15.66
CA LYS A 535 -11.95 -1.55 15.90
C LYS A 535 -11.05 -0.72 14.97
N PRO A 536 -11.37 0.56 14.75
CA PRO A 536 -10.45 1.51 14.13
C PRO A 536 -9.07 1.48 14.82
N GLY A 537 -8.00 1.63 14.05
CA GLY A 537 -6.63 1.59 14.58
C GLY A 537 -6.08 0.18 14.82
N THR A 538 -6.89 -0.88 14.64
CA THR A 538 -6.46 -2.27 14.85
C THR A 538 -6.34 -3.00 13.52
N MET A 539 -5.22 -3.69 13.31
CA MET A 539 -4.90 -4.44 12.10
C MET A 539 -4.44 -5.86 12.43
N VAL A 540 -4.65 -6.78 11.52
CA VAL A 540 -3.99 -8.10 11.50
C VAL A 540 -2.81 -8.01 10.55
N LEU A 541 -1.62 -8.34 11.03
CA LEU A 541 -0.36 -8.29 10.29
C LEU A 541 0.18 -9.70 10.08
N SER A 542 0.58 -10.02 8.86
CA SER A 542 1.34 -11.23 8.52
C SER A 542 2.63 -10.86 7.81
N GLN A 543 3.71 -11.51 8.20
CA GLN A 543 5.05 -11.37 7.63
C GLN A 543 5.77 -12.73 7.62
N PRO A 544 6.73 -12.95 6.71
CA PRO A 544 7.37 -14.26 6.58
C PRO A 544 8.21 -14.69 7.79
N SER A 545 8.78 -13.73 8.53
CA SER A 545 9.64 -14.02 9.70
C SER A 545 8.86 -14.54 10.91
N ILE A 546 7.56 -14.30 11.00
CA ILE A 546 6.72 -14.72 12.12
C ILE A 546 5.62 -15.64 11.57
N PRO A 547 5.56 -16.90 12.03
CA PRO A 547 4.73 -17.93 11.40
C PRO A 547 3.22 -17.75 11.61
N VAL A 548 2.80 -16.86 12.52
CA VAL A 548 1.39 -16.58 12.82
C VAL A 548 1.06 -15.12 12.60
N PRO A 549 -0.16 -14.80 12.16
CA PRO A 549 -0.62 -13.43 12.08
C PRO A 549 -0.73 -12.81 13.46
N LEU A 550 -0.28 -11.56 13.59
CA LEU A 550 -0.35 -10.79 14.82
C LEU A 550 -1.41 -9.71 14.73
N VAL A 551 -2.11 -9.45 15.83
CA VAL A 551 -3.01 -8.31 15.95
C VAL A 551 -2.23 -7.14 16.52
N VAL A 552 -2.24 -6.02 15.82
CA VAL A 552 -1.53 -4.81 16.19
C VAL A 552 -2.48 -3.62 16.25
N THR A 553 -2.25 -2.71 17.18
CA THR A 553 -2.94 -1.42 17.26
C THR A 553 -1.92 -0.32 17.02
N PHE A 554 -2.19 0.60 16.11
CA PHE A 554 -1.35 1.76 15.88
C PHE A 554 -1.97 3.00 16.52
N PRO A 555 -1.15 3.90 17.12
CA PRO A 555 -1.65 5.07 17.83
C PRO A 555 -2.27 6.08 16.87
N PHE A 556 -3.11 6.96 17.40
CA PHE A 556 -3.71 8.07 16.65
C PHE A 556 -2.59 8.97 16.06
N PRO A 557 -2.76 9.47 14.82
CA PRO A 557 -1.71 10.23 14.13
C PRO A 557 -1.53 11.63 14.70
N PRO A 558 -0.27 12.10 14.91
CA PRO A 558 0.02 13.47 15.31
C PRO A 558 -0.09 14.48 14.15
N TRP A 559 -0.27 14.00 12.90
CA TRP A 559 -0.47 14.84 11.72
C TRP A 559 -1.94 14.94 11.35
N ALA A 560 -2.33 16.06 10.80
CA ALA A 560 -3.65 16.26 10.22
C ALA A 560 -3.71 15.63 8.82
N THR A 561 -4.89 15.16 8.42
CA THR A 561 -5.17 14.74 7.04
C THR A 561 -6.09 15.74 6.34
N ARG A 562 -6.92 16.46 7.09
CA ARG A 562 -7.92 17.42 6.60
C ARG A 562 -7.73 18.79 7.26
N LYS A 563 -8.31 19.81 6.63
CA LYS A 563 -8.27 21.18 7.15
C LYS A 563 -8.83 21.30 8.57
N GLU A 564 -9.93 20.61 8.84
CA GLU A 564 -10.64 20.63 10.12
C GLU A 564 -9.83 19.98 11.26
N GLU A 565 -8.88 19.12 10.91
CA GLU A 565 -7.99 18.44 11.85
C GLU A 565 -6.72 19.25 12.13
N ALA A 566 -6.34 20.17 11.23
CA ALA A 566 -5.14 20.96 11.40
C ALA A 566 -5.27 21.93 12.58
N ALA A 567 -4.25 21.96 13.46
CA ALA A 567 -4.15 22.95 14.52
C ALA A 567 -3.87 24.33 13.91
N ASP A 568 -4.44 25.37 14.49
CA ASP A 568 -4.20 26.75 14.06
C ASP A 568 -2.73 27.14 14.34
N GLU A 569 -2.12 27.88 13.40
CA GLU A 569 -0.77 28.41 13.61
C GLU A 569 -0.80 29.41 14.77
N GLY A 570 -0.30 29.02 15.93
CA GLY A 570 -0.30 29.80 17.15
C GLY A 570 -1.01 29.17 18.34
N ASP A 571 -1.52 27.96 18.21
CA ASP A 571 -2.00 27.19 19.35
C ASP A 571 -0.78 26.75 20.20
N PRO A 572 -0.64 27.32 21.45
CA PRO A 572 0.48 26.99 22.32
C PRO A 572 0.48 25.51 22.79
N PHE A 573 -0.57 24.73 22.50
CA PHE A 573 -0.71 23.32 22.84
C PHE A 573 -0.55 22.38 21.64
N ALA A 574 -0.26 22.91 20.44
CA ALA A 574 -0.07 22.12 19.22
C ALA A 574 1.20 21.25 19.21
N GLY A 575 1.80 20.98 20.35
CA GLY A 575 3.04 20.22 20.48
C GLY A 575 3.26 19.52 21.81
N LEU A 576 2.21 19.42 22.63
CA LEU A 576 2.30 18.65 23.89
C LEU A 576 1.96 17.18 23.69
#